data_1de249375ec1ac448403afca55b2c2cb
#
_entry.id   1de249375ec1ac448403afca55b2c2cb
#
_cell.length_a   1.000
_cell.length_b   1.000
_cell.length_c   1.000
_cell.angle_alpha   90.00
_cell.angle_beta   90.00
_cell.angle_gamma   90.00
#
_symmetry.space_group_name_H-M   'P 1'
#
loop_
_entity.id
_entity.type
_entity.pdbx_description
1 polymer ?
#
loop_
_entity_poly.entity_id
_entity_poly.type
_entity_poly.pdbx_seq_one_letter_code
_entity_poly.pdbx_strand_id
1 'polypeptide(L)'
;MAKAKKEEPVKEETKAPEAAQENAADENTEKISELEKELAASKEAHIRTLAEYDNYRKRSTKEKEGIYADAKAVCMTELLGVVDNFERALDIKDSDFESYKKGVEIIYTNLMDTFKKLGVEAFGEKGEEFDPNFHNGVMHVDDPELAENVIADVFSRGYKLGDKVLRPAMVKVAN
;
A
#
# COMPACT_ATOMS: atom_id res chain seq x y z
N MET A 1 -56.31 -34.52 -85.29
CA MET A 1 -56.21 -35.99 -85.13
C MET A 1 -55.02 -36.32 -84.20
N ALA A 2 -55.31 -37.22 -83.29
CA ALA A 2 -54.51 -38.15 -82.54
C ALA A 2 -53.67 -37.56 -81.36
N LYS A 3 -54.22 -37.87 -80.25
CA LYS A 3 -54.11 -38.93 -79.25
C LYS A 3 -52.90 -38.81 -78.33
N ALA A 4 -53.18 -38.42 -77.14
CA ALA A 4 -52.87 -38.87 -75.80
C ALA A 4 -51.80 -39.97 -75.63
N LYS A 5 -50.90 -39.80 -74.71
CA LYS A 5 -50.48 -40.85 -73.77
C LYS A 5 -50.10 -40.27 -72.43
N LYS A 6 -50.80 -40.66 -71.42
CA LYS A 6 -50.57 -40.52 -70.01
C LYS A 6 -49.34 -41.33 -69.61
N GLU A 7 -48.45 -40.81 -68.89
CA GLU A 7 -47.55 -41.59 -68.01
C GLU A 7 -47.49 -40.86 -66.66
N GLU A 8 -47.87 -41.56 -65.61
CA GLU A 8 -47.78 -41.23 -64.22
C GLU A 8 -46.33 -41.36 -63.78
N PRO A 9 -45.81 -40.45 -62.95
CA PRO A 9 -44.53 -40.70 -62.22
C PRO A 9 -44.80 -41.35 -60.85
N VAL A 10 -44.08 -42.39 -60.65
CA VAL A 10 -43.90 -43.22 -59.49
C VAL A 10 -43.52 -42.32 -58.27
N LYS A 11 -44.24 -42.53 -57.17
CA LYS A 11 -43.92 -42.08 -55.85
C LYS A 11 -42.71 -42.86 -55.34
N GLU A 12 -41.57 -42.24 -55.24
CA GLU A 12 -40.46 -42.76 -54.49
C GLU A 12 -40.54 -42.13 -53.06
N GLU A 13 -40.94 -42.97 -52.10
CA GLU A 13 -40.98 -42.68 -50.70
C GLU A 13 -39.52 -42.58 -50.17
N THR A 14 -39.04 -41.37 -49.95
CA THR A 14 -37.85 -41.12 -49.18
C THR A 14 -38.14 -41.18 -47.67
N LYS A 15 -38.03 -42.40 -47.13
CA LYS A 15 -37.94 -42.65 -45.68
C LYS A 15 -36.45 -42.70 -45.28
N ALA A 16 -35.83 -41.55 -45.05
CA ALA A 16 -34.59 -41.46 -44.27
C ALA A 16 -34.19 -39.99 -43.98
N PRO A 17 -34.88 -39.27 -43.11
CA PRO A 17 -34.21 -38.35 -42.24
C PRO A 17 -34.68 -38.29 -40.76
N GLU A 18 -35.74 -39.06 -40.38
CA GLU A 18 -36.26 -38.97 -39.00
C GLU A 18 -35.33 -39.60 -37.95
N ALA A 19 -34.69 -40.73 -38.23
CA ALA A 19 -33.82 -41.42 -37.30
C ALA A 19 -32.49 -40.66 -37.04
N ALA A 20 -32.01 -39.82 -37.99
CA ALA A 20 -30.82 -38.98 -37.82
C ALA A 20 -31.11 -37.72 -37.01
N GLN A 21 -32.35 -37.23 -37.05
CA GLN A 21 -32.79 -36.07 -36.25
C GLN A 21 -33.08 -36.43 -34.78
N GLU A 22 -33.65 -37.64 -34.54
CA GLU A 22 -33.85 -38.14 -33.17
C GLU A 22 -32.53 -38.40 -32.44
N ASN A 23 -31.52 -39.03 -33.06
CA ASN A 23 -30.20 -39.25 -32.45
C ASN A 23 -29.46 -37.95 -32.17
N ALA A 24 -29.56 -36.93 -33.02
CA ALA A 24 -28.94 -35.61 -32.79
C ALA A 24 -29.67 -34.82 -31.68
N ALA A 25 -30.97 -35.03 -31.50
CA ALA A 25 -31.73 -34.42 -30.41
C ALA A 25 -31.38 -35.04 -29.06
N ASP A 26 -31.20 -36.35 -28.99
CA ASP A 26 -30.82 -37.06 -27.77
C ASP A 26 -29.37 -36.70 -27.34
N GLU A 27 -28.41 -36.69 -28.27
CA GLU A 27 -27.03 -36.24 -27.97
C GLU A 27 -26.95 -34.78 -27.49
N ASN A 28 -27.76 -33.89 -28.05
CA ASN A 28 -27.83 -32.52 -27.61
C ASN A 28 -28.46 -32.41 -26.22
N THR A 29 -29.45 -33.22 -25.90
CA THR A 29 -30.10 -33.25 -24.57
C THR A 29 -29.13 -33.75 -23.50
N GLU A 30 -28.32 -34.76 -23.80
CA GLU A 30 -27.29 -35.25 -22.90
C GLU A 30 -26.20 -34.18 -22.65
N LYS A 31 -25.70 -33.53 -23.70
CA LYS A 31 -24.73 -32.43 -23.59
C LYS A 31 -25.26 -31.24 -22.80
N ILE A 32 -26.53 -30.88 -22.98
CA ILE A 32 -27.15 -29.80 -22.19
C ILE A 32 -27.18 -30.20 -20.72
N SER A 33 -27.57 -31.45 -20.38
CA SER A 33 -27.57 -31.92 -19.00
C SER A 33 -26.19 -31.96 -18.37
N GLU A 34 -25.13 -32.32 -19.11
CA GLU A 34 -23.76 -32.28 -18.65
C GLU A 34 -23.30 -30.84 -18.40
N LEU A 35 -23.53 -29.91 -19.34
CA LEU A 35 -23.19 -28.50 -19.21
C LEU A 35 -23.94 -27.83 -18.07
N GLU A 36 -25.20 -28.20 -17.82
CA GLU A 36 -25.93 -27.68 -16.65
C GLU A 36 -25.33 -28.14 -15.32
N LYS A 37 -24.88 -29.41 -15.24
CA LYS A 37 -24.17 -29.94 -14.06
C LYS A 37 -22.82 -29.23 -13.85
N GLU A 38 -22.05 -29.06 -14.90
CA GLU A 38 -20.76 -28.32 -14.83
C GLU A 38 -20.98 -26.86 -14.43
N LEU A 39 -21.99 -26.20 -14.97
CA LEU A 39 -22.37 -24.86 -14.63
C LEU A 39 -22.79 -24.73 -13.16
N ALA A 40 -23.59 -25.70 -12.66
CA ALA A 40 -24.01 -25.73 -11.26
C ALA A 40 -22.80 -25.91 -10.33
N ALA A 41 -21.91 -26.86 -10.65
CA ALA A 41 -20.68 -27.09 -9.89
C ALA A 41 -19.73 -25.85 -9.91
N SER A 42 -19.60 -25.21 -11.07
CA SER A 42 -18.79 -23.98 -11.21
C SER A 42 -19.40 -22.83 -10.42
N LYS A 43 -20.72 -22.65 -10.42
CA LYS A 43 -21.40 -21.64 -9.60
C LYS A 43 -21.20 -21.89 -8.11
N GLU A 44 -21.34 -23.13 -7.67
CA GLU A 44 -21.11 -23.48 -6.25
C GLU A 44 -19.67 -23.21 -5.82
N ALA A 45 -18.68 -23.60 -6.63
CA ALA A 45 -17.27 -23.31 -6.40
C ALA A 45 -17.00 -21.80 -6.34
N HIS A 46 -17.62 -21.05 -7.25
CA HIS A 46 -17.50 -19.58 -7.27
C HIS A 46 -18.07 -18.93 -6.00
N ILE A 47 -19.25 -19.33 -5.56
CA ILE A 47 -19.88 -18.85 -4.32
C ILE A 47 -18.99 -19.17 -3.12
N ARG A 48 -18.43 -20.38 -3.06
CA ARG A 48 -17.49 -20.77 -2.01
C ARG A 48 -16.25 -19.90 -2.01
N THR A 49 -15.63 -19.70 -3.17
CA THR A 49 -14.44 -18.84 -3.30
C THR A 49 -14.72 -17.39 -2.89
N LEU A 50 -15.89 -16.85 -3.23
CA LEU A 50 -16.29 -15.51 -2.80
C LEU A 50 -16.42 -15.42 -1.27
N ALA A 51 -17.02 -16.43 -0.63
CA ALA A 51 -17.14 -16.46 0.82
C ALA A 51 -15.77 -16.58 1.51
N GLU A 52 -14.87 -17.40 0.99
CA GLU A 52 -13.51 -17.53 1.47
C GLU A 52 -12.72 -16.23 1.29
N TYR A 53 -12.88 -15.54 0.16
CA TYR A 53 -12.26 -14.26 -0.12
C TYR A 53 -12.75 -13.16 0.85
N ASP A 54 -14.04 -13.09 1.13
CA ASP A 54 -14.61 -12.14 2.08
C ASP A 54 -14.06 -12.37 3.51
N ASN A 55 -13.96 -13.63 3.92
CA ASN A 55 -13.35 -13.99 5.20
C ASN A 55 -11.87 -13.63 5.26
N TYR A 56 -11.13 -13.91 4.20
CA TYR A 56 -9.72 -13.52 4.08
C TYR A 56 -9.55 -12.00 4.16
N ARG A 57 -10.35 -11.24 3.41
CA ARG A 57 -10.31 -9.77 3.40
C ARG A 57 -10.56 -9.19 4.79
N LYS A 58 -11.59 -9.68 5.50
CA LYS A 58 -11.90 -9.24 6.88
C LYS A 58 -10.75 -9.55 7.83
N ARG A 59 -10.16 -10.75 7.74
CA ARG A 59 -9.01 -11.14 8.55
C ARG A 59 -7.79 -10.29 8.25
N SER A 60 -7.44 -10.12 6.98
CA SER A 60 -6.29 -9.31 6.55
C SER A 60 -6.40 -7.85 6.99
N THR A 61 -7.61 -7.29 6.98
CA THR A 61 -7.83 -5.92 7.49
C THR A 61 -7.54 -5.83 8.99
N LYS A 62 -8.07 -6.77 9.78
CA LYS A 62 -7.81 -6.83 11.23
C LYS A 62 -6.32 -7.05 11.56
N GLU A 63 -5.65 -7.92 10.80
CA GLU A 63 -4.21 -8.17 10.95
C GLU A 63 -3.40 -6.89 10.68
N LYS A 64 -3.73 -6.15 9.61
CA LYS A 64 -3.09 -4.86 9.32
C LYS A 64 -3.31 -3.83 10.43
N GLU A 65 -4.53 -3.71 10.94
CA GLU A 65 -4.84 -2.82 12.06
C GLU A 65 -4.03 -3.19 13.31
N GLY A 66 -3.89 -4.50 13.58
CA GLY A 66 -3.05 -5.01 14.67
C GLY A 66 -1.58 -4.62 14.49
N ILE A 67 -1.01 -4.86 13.30
CA ILE A 67 0.38 -4.50 12.99
C ILE A 67 0.64 -3.00 13.19
N TYR A 68 -0.30 -2.13 12.77
CA TYR A 68 -0.17 -0.70 13.01
C TYR A 68 -0.24 -0.31 14.49
N ALA A 69 -1.09 -0.98 15.26
CA ALA A 69 -1.18 -0.76 16.70
C ALA A 69 0.11 -1.20 17.41
N ASP A 70 0.63 -2.36 17.07
CA ASP A 70 1.87 -2.91 17.64
C ASP A 70 3.07 -2.03 17.28
N ALA A 71 3.19 -1.59 16.03
CA ALA A 71 4.26 -0.69 15.61
C ALA A 71 4.24 0.64 16.37
N LYS A 72 3.04 1.22 16.59
CA LYS A 72 2.88 2.42 17.41
C LYS A 72 3.28 2.16 18.87
N ALA A 73 2.86 1.03 19.42
CA ALA A 73 3.21 0.67 20.80
C ALA A 73 4.72 0.56 20.99
N VAL A 74 5.43 -0.09 20.08
CA VAL A 74 6.90 -0.19 20.09
C VAL A 74 7.53 1.21 20.07
N CYS A 75 7.13 2.07 19.13
CA CYS A 75 7.65 3.44 19.05
C CYS A 75 7.39 4.24 20.34
N MET A 76 6.18 4.13 20.90
CA MET A 76 5.84 4.83 22.14
C MET A 76 6.66 4.30 23.33
N THR A 77 6.86 3.00 23.43
CA THR A 77 7.66 2.40 24.51
C THR A 77 9.10 2.89 24.51
N GLU A 78 9.73 2.98 23.34
CA GLU A 78 11.08 3.52 23.21
C GLU A 78 11.15 5.01 23.63
N LEU A 79 10.11 5.78 23.36
CA LEU A 79 10.04 7.19 23.74
C LEU A 79 9.78 7.41 25.25
N LEU A 80 9.18 6.45 25.97
CA LEU A 80 8.95 6.57 27.41
C LEU A 80 10.25 6.71 28.19
N GLY A 81 11.34 6.06 27.76
CA GLY A 81 12.63 6.24 28.39
C GLY A 81 13.19 7.68 28.30
N VAL A 82 12.79 8.42 27.27
CA VAL A 82 13.13 9.85 27.16
C VAL A 82 12.29 10.68 28.12
N VAL A 83 11.01 10.33 28.27
CA VAL A 83 10.11 10.99 29.25
C VAL A 83 10.64 10.81 30.68
N ASP A 84 11.04 9.58 31.04
CA ASP A 84 11.65 9.30 32.36
C ASP A 84 12.89 10.16 32.63
N ASN A 85 13.72 10.39 31.61
CA ASN A 85 14.88 11.24 31.74
C ASN A 85 14.51 12.73 31.93
N PHE A 86 13.45 13.22 31.26
CA PHE A 86 12.92 14.56 31.52
C PHE A 86 12.35 14.70 32.93
N GLU A 87 11.56 13.73 33.39
CA GLU A 87 11.01 13.73 34.78
C GLU A 87 12.14 13.81 35.80
N ARG A 88 13.19 13.00 35.61
CA ARG A 88 14.37 13.02 36.48
C ARG A 88 15.07 14.38 36.47
N ALA A 89 15.18 15.05 35.32
CA ALA A 89 15.80 16.36 35.21
C ALA A 89 14.97 17.46 35.89
N LEU A 90 13.63 17.35 35.85
CA LEU A 90 12.72 18.29 36.49
C LEU A 90 12.70 18.15 38.03
N ASP A 91 13.02 16.99 38.57
CA ASP A 91 13.06 16.72 40.02
C ASP A 91 14.31 17.33 40.68
N ILE A 92 15.32 17.75 39.92
CA ILE A 92 16.54 18.38 40.45
C ILE A 92 16.25 19.83 40.88
N LYS A 93 16.27 20.09 42.20
CA LYS A 93 15.87 21.40 42.77
C LYS A 93 17.00 22.43 42.92
N ASP A 94 18.23 21.96 43.01
CA ASP A 94 19.39 22.81 43.37
C ASP A 94 20.58 22.61 42.40
N SER A 95 20.35 22.68 41.07
CA SER A 95 21.42 22.64 40.08
C SER A 95 21.76 24.05 39.60
N ASP A 96 23.06 24.29 39.38
CA ASP A 96 23.53 25.46 38.65
C ASP A 96 23.13 25.36 37.16
N PHE A 97 23.08 26.50 36.49
CA PHE A 97 22.63 26.57 35.08
C PHE A 97 23.46 25.68 34.15
N GLU A 98 24.76 25.59 34.36
CA GLU A 98 25.65 24.77 33.53
C GLU A 98 25.36 23.28 33.69
N SER A 99 25.14 22.81 34.91
CA SER A 99 24.76 21.41 35.18
C SER A 99 23.39 21.05 34.60
N TYR A 100 22.43 21.98 34.71
CA TYR A 100 21.10 21.81 34.11
C TYR A 100 21.17 21.73 32.57
N LYS A 101 21.92 22.65 31.93
CA LYS A 101 22.16 22.66 30.50
C LYS A 101 22.75 21.33 30.02
N LYS A 102 23.78 20.84 30.72
CA LYS A 102 24.40 19.54 30.42
C LYS A 102 23.44 18.37 30.54
N GLY A 103 22.55 18.41 31.55
CA GLY A 103 21.47 17.42 31.69
C GLY A 103 20.55 17.40 30.51
N VAL A 104 20.09 18.55 30.02
CA VAL A 104 19.24 18.67 28.82
C VAL A 104 19.96 18.19 27.54
N GLU A 105 21.25 18.50 27.40
CA GLU A 105 22.06 18.01 26.28
C GLU A 105 22.16 16.47 26.25
N ILE A 106 22.29 15.83 27.42
CA ILE A 106 22.28 14.37 27.54
C ILE A 106 20.89 13.80 27.12
N ILE A 107 19.82 14.44 27.57
CA ILE A 107 18.45 14.00 27.19
C ILE A 107 18.23 14.12 25.68
N TYR A 108 18.69 15.23 25.09
CA TYR A 108 18.62 15.41 23.64
C TYR A 108 19.41 14.33 22.89
N THR A 109 20.62 14.02 23.35
CA THR A 109 21.44 12.96 22.75
C THR A 109 20.73 11.60 22.83
N ASN A 110 20.17 11.25 24.00
CA ASN A 110 19.41 10.03 24.18
C ASN A 110 18.17 9.94 23.27
N LEU A 111 17.47 11.08 23.06
CA LEU A 111 16.36 11.16 22.12
C LEU A 111 16.81 10.88 20.68
N MET A 112 17.93 11.48 20.27
CA MET A 112 18.48 11.26 18.92
C MET A 112 18.95 9.81 18.73
N ASP A 113 19.54 9.21 19.75
CA ASP A 113 19.92 7.79 19.73
C ASP A 113 18.68 6.86 19.64
N THR A 114 17.61 7.22 20.35
CA THR A 114 16.33 6.50 20.25
C THR A 114 15.75 6.61 18.84
N PHE A 115 15.76 7.78 18.23
CA PHE A 115 15.34 7.96 16.84
C PHE A 115 16.17 7.11 15.88
N LYS A 116 17.48 7.09 16.06
CA LYS A 116 18.37 6.26 15.25
C LYS A 116 18.07 4.76 15.39
N LYS A 117 17.79 4.28 16.61
CA LYS A 117 17.37 2.89 16.86
C LYS A 117 16.05 2.55 16.15
N LEU A 118 15.11 3.50 16.08
CA LEU A 118 13.85 3.38 15.38
C LEU A 118 13.99 3.54 13.85
N GLY A 119 15.21 3.76 13.35
CA GLY A 119 15.49 3.96 11.92
C GLY A 119 15.12 5.35 11.40
N VAL A 120 14.93 6.32 12.31
CA VAL A 120 14.69 7.71 11.96
C VAL A 120 16.02 8.45 11.85
N GLU A 121 16.27 9.05 10.70
CA GLU A 121 17.47 9.83 10.41
C GLU A 121 17.12 11.31 10.27
N ALA A 122 17.95 12.17 10.86
CA ALA A 122 17.86 13.61 10.68
C ALA A 122 18.65 14.02 9.43
N PHE A 123 18.16 15.03 8.71
CA PHE A 123 18.81 15.60 7.54
C PHE A 123 18.55 17.11 7.44
N GLY A 124 19.17 17.77 6.49
CA GLY A 124 19.09 19.20 6.27
C GLY A 124 20.08 19.92 7.20
N GLU A 125 21.36 19.81 6.91
CA GLU A 125 22.42 20.54 7.59
C GLU A 125 22.88 21.75 6.75
N LYS A 126 23.46 22.73 7.41
CA LYS A 126 24.04 23.90 6.73
C LYS A 126 25.18 23.46 5.83
N GLY A 127 25.15 23.91 4.56
CA GLY A 127 26.13 23.57 3.55
C GLY A 127 25.75 22.39 2.66
N GLU A 128 24.63 21.70 2.94
CA GLU A 128 24.09 20.68 2.04
C GLU A 128 23.44 21.32 0.80
N GLU A 129 23.41 20.58 -0.31
CA GLU A 129 22.70 20.97 -1.52
C GLU A 129 21.18 20.93 -1.29
N PHE A 130 20.48 21.94 -1.77
CA PHE A 130 19.03 22.01 -1.64
C PHE A 130 18.34 21.02 -2.58
N ASP A 131 17.55 20.10 -2.01
CA ASP A 131 16.70 19.17 -2.75
C ASP A 131 15.23 19.42 -2.38
N PRO A 132 14.36 19.80 -3.33
CA PRO A 132 12.92 20.04 -3.09
C PRO A 132 12.16 18.82 -2.53
N ASN A 133 12.66 17.60 -2.72
CA ASN A 133 12.04 16.38 -2.19
C ASN A 133 12.22 16.24 -0.67
N PHE A 134 13.28 16.81 -0.12
CA PHE A 134 13.67 16.70 1.27
C PHE A 134 13.58 18.04 2.02
N HIS A 135 13.77 19.15 1.32
CA HIS A 135 13.89 20.47 1.91
C HIS A 135 12.75 21.39 1.48
N ASN A 136 12.29 22.21 2.40
CA ASN A 136 11.34 23.29 2.14
C ASN A 136 12.07 24.62 2.30
N GLY A 137 12.38 25.29 1.20
CA GLY A 137 13.00 26.62 1.17
C GLY A 137 11.98 27.69 1.57
N VAL A 138 12.08 28.20 2.78
CA VAL A 138 11.17 29.25 3.29
C VAL A 138 11.70 30.66 3.06
N MET A 139 13.00 30.79 2.86
CA MET A 139 13.68 32.07 2.58
C MET A 139 14.84 31.86 1.62
N HIS A 140 15.14 32.91 0.86
CA HIS A 140 16.32 33.00 0.01
C HIS A 140 17.26 34.09 0.53
N VAL A 141 18.55 33.95 0.27
CA VAL A 141 19.56 34.94 0.59
C VAL A 141 20.61 34.96 -0.51
N ASP A 142 20.97 36.16 -0.92
CA ASP A 142 22.14 36.40 -1.79
C ASP A 142 23.38 36.46 -0.91
N ASP A 143 24.16 35.40 -0.84
CA ASP A 143 25.40 35.31 -0.06
C ASP A 143 26.56 34.90 -1.00
N PRO A 144 27.45 35.84 -1.32
CA PRO A 144 28.56 35.60 -2.24
C PRO A 144 29.60 34.58 -1.72
N GLU A 145 29.56 34.23 -0.44
CA GLU A 145 30.46 33.21 0.13
C GLU A 145 29.91 31.78 0.01
N LEU A 146 28.64 31.63 -0.34
CA LEU A 146 27.97 30.34 -0.53
C LEU A 146 27.76 30.03 -1.99
N ALA A 147 27.77 28.74 -2.34
CA ALA A 147 27.40 28.29 -3.68
C ALA A 147 25.88 28.44 -3.90
N GLU A 148 25.49 28.55 -5.17
CA GLU A 148 24.08 28.58 -5.56
C GLU A 148 23.37 27.26 -5.14
N ASN A 149 22.13 27.37 -4.73
CA ASN A 149 21.30 26.23 -4.30
C ASN A 149 21.83 25.43 -3.08
N VAL A 150 22.55 26.10 -2.18
CA VAL A 150 23.04 25.49 -0.94
C VAL A 150 22.23 25.99 0.25
N ILE A 151 22.07 25.14 1.26
CA ILE A 151 21.41 25.49 2.52
C ILE A 151 22.29 26.48 3.30
N ALA A 152 21.86 27.72 3.34
CA ALA A 152 22.53 28.79 4.07
C ALA A 152 22.29 28.71 5.59
N ASP A 153 21.06 28.34 5.98
CA ASP A 153 20.68 28.18 7.39
C ASP A 153 19.49 27.20 7.54
N VAL A 154 19.32 26.65 8.73
CA VAL A 154 18.32 25.62 9.03
C VAL A 154 17.41 26.08 10.17
N PHE A 155 16.15 26.37 9.86
CA PHE A 155 15.15 26.73 10.87
C PHE A 155 14.61 25.53 11.63
N SER A 156 14.40 24.40 10.91
CA SER A 156 14.06 23.12 11.54
C SER A 156 14.61 21.95 10.72
N ARG A 157 15.21 20.99 11.41
CA ARG A 157 15.74 19.78 10.78
C ARG A 157 14.65 18.93 10.19
N GLY A 158 14.93 18.29 9.07
CA GLY A 158 14.09 17.24 8.49
C GLY A 158 14.34 15.90 9.16
N TYR A 159 13.35 15.01 9.05
CA TYR A 159 13.46 13.64 9.53
C TYR A 159 12.86 12.68 8.51
N LYS A 160 13.52 11.54 8.29
CA LYS A 160 13.07 10.46 7.41
C LYS A 160 13.12 9.11 8.14
N LEU A 161 12.29 8.19 7.71
CA LEU A 161 12.26 6.80 8.15
C LEU A 161 12.48 5.91 6.93
N GLY A 162 13.68 5.38 6.75
CA GLY A 162 14.10 4.77 5.49
C GLY A 162 13.94 5.76 4.33
N ASP A 163 13.16 5.38 3.31
CA ASP A 163 12.90 6.24 2.14
C ASP A 163 11.75 7.24 2.35
N LYS A 164 11.02 7.14 3.48
CA LYS A 164 9.85 7.98 3.73
C LYS A 164 10.22 9.23 4.51
N VAL A 165 10.03 10.40 3.91
CA VAL A 165 10.16 11.69 4.61
C VAL A 165 8.99 11.84 5.60
N LEU A 166 9.33 11.96 6.90
CA LEU A 166 8.37 12.21 7.97
C LEU A 166 8.05 13.71 8.08
N ARG A 167 9.09 14.53 7.93
CA ARG A 167 9.00 15.99 7.93
C ARG A 167 10.14 16.56 7.09
N PRO A 168 9.89 17.43 6.11
CA PRO A 168 10.93 18.12 5.38
C PRO A 168 11.69 19.08 6.29
N ALA A 169 12.95 19.34 6.00
CA ALA A 169 13.71 20.38 6.67
C ALA A 169 13.25 21.76 6.19
N MET A 170 13.06 22.70 7.10
CA MET A 170 12.78 24.09 6.76
C MET A 170 14.10 24.85 6.72
N VAL A 171 14.45 25.32 5.55
CA VAL A 171 15.80 25.88 5.28
C VAL A 171 15.74 27.25 4.62
N LYS A 172 16.84 27.98 4.76
CA LYS A 172 17.16 29.17 4.01
C LYS A 172 18.14 28.78 2.91
N VAL A 173 17.87 29.11 1.67
CA VAL A 173 18.67 28.73 0.50
C VAL A 173 19.47 29.91 0.01
N ALA A 174 20.73 29.69 -0.34
CA ALA A 174 21.57 30.66 -1.04
C ALA A 174 21.27 30.61 -2.55
N ASN A 175 21.21 31.80 -3.17
CA ASN A 175 21.05 31.95 -4.63
C ASN A 175 22.40 32.26 -5.26
#